data_d009a90de640f76232fb1285365dec96
#
_entry.id   d009a90de640f76232fb1285365dec96
#
_cell.length_a   1.000
_cell.length_b   1.000
_cell.length_c   1.000
_cell.angle_alpha   90.00
_cell.angle_beta   90.00
_cell.angle_gamma   90.00
#
_symmetry.space_group_name_H-M   'P 1'
#
loop_
_entity.id
_entity.type
_entity.pdbx_description
1 polymer ?
#
loop_
_entity_poly.entity_id
_entity_poly.type
_entity_poly.pdbx_seq_one_letter_code
_entity_poly.pdbx_strand_id
1 'polypeptide(L)'
;IINGDTPSIVWRKSNNRQSRQSAIDEFQSEVGFNIIIMSPVAAGMGLNVTAANHVIHYSRHWNPAKESQATDRAYRIGQTKDVYVYYPMAVSEKFKSFDETLDELLGRKTSLATSTIFPTERVEVKQEELGQMLFN
;
A
#
# COMPACT_ATOMS: atom_id res chain seq x y z
N ILE A 1 -7.25 -7.98 10.26
CA ILE A 1 -7.05 -8.00 8.79
C ILE A 1 -8.23 -7.29 8.13
N ILE A 2 -7.94 -6.35 7.25
CA ILE A 2 -8.94 -5.64 6.47
C ILE A 2 -8.71 -5.97 4.98
N ASN A 3 -9.73 -6.54 4.32
CA ASN A 3 -9.71 -6.91 2.91
C ASN A 3 -11.00 -6.49 2.20
N GLY A 4 -11.19 -6.92 0.94
CA GLY A 4 -12.39 -6.63 0.16
C GLY A 4 -13.69 -7.11 0.79
N ASP A 5 -13.63 -8.24 1.50
CA ASP A 5 -14.80 -8.87 2.15
C ASP A 5 -15.13 -8.26 3.53
N THR A 6 -14.24 -7.42 4.07
CA THR A 6 -14.46 -6.75 5.35
C THR A 6 -15.50 -5.63 5.15
N PRO A 7 -16.65 -5.67 5.82
CA PRO A 7 -17.70 -4.68 5.62
C PRO A 7 -17.27 -3.28 6.07
N SER A 8 -17.68 -2.25 5.34
CA SER A 8 -17.41 -0.86 5.69
C SER A 8 -18.16 -0.43 6.96
N ILE A 9 -19.39 -0.93 7.15
CA ILE A 9 -20.25 -0.66 8.32
C ILE A 9 -20.98 -1.94 8.70
N VAL A 10 -21.11 -2.22 10.00
CA VAL A 10 -21.96 -3.28 10.54
C VAL A 10 -23.16 -2.65 11.22
N TRP A 11 -24.34 -2.79 10.62
CA TRP A 11 -25.60 -2.25 11.13
C TRP A 11 -26.26 -3.11 12.22
N ARG A 12 -25.83 -4.36 12.40
CA ARG A 12 -26.33 -5.27 13.44
C ARG A 12 -25.21 -6.12 14.02
N LYS A 13 -25.22 -6.33 15.32
CA LYS A 13 -24.43 -7.33 16.04
C LYS A 13 -24.85 -8.75 15.58
N SER A 14 -24.42 -9.17 14.42
CA SER A 14 -24.62 -10.54 13.94
C SER A 14 -23.29 -11.09 13.47
N ASN A 15 -22.90 -12.20 14.06
CA ASN A 15 -21.82 -13.07 13.65
C ASN A 15 -20.40 -12.49 13.64
N ASN A 16 -19.96 -11.84 14.71
CA ASN A 16 -18.53 -11.56 14.98
C ASN A 16 -17.73 -10.93 13.79
N ARG A 17 -18.41 -10.27 12.86
CA ARG A 17 -17.77 -9.54 11.77
C ARG A 17 -17.48 -8.11 12.21
N GLN A 18 -16.21 -7.83 12.39
CA GLN A 18 -15.73 -6.50 12.70
C GLN A 18 -15.81 -5.61 11.45
N SER A 19 -16.31 -4.39 11.59
CA SER A 19 -16.27 -3.43 10.49
C SER A 19 -14.84 -2.92 10.25
N ARG A 20 -14.56 -2.35 9.07
CA ARG A 20 -13.25 -1.74 8.79
C ARG A 20 -12.94 -0.64 9.79
N GLN A 21 -13.91 0.20 10.11
CA GLN A 21 -13.72 1.29 11.06
C GLN A 21 -13.44 0.77 12.47
N SER A 22 -14.19 -0.20 12.96
CA SER A 22 -13.95 -0.75 14.31
C SER A 22 -12.59 -1.44 14.44
N ALA A 23 -12.10 -2.09 13.37
CA ALA A 23 -10.76 -2.68 13.37
C ALA A 23 -9.66 -1.60 13.43
N ILE A 24 -9.89 -0.44 12.79
CA ILE A 24 -8.97 0.70 12.85
C ILE A 24 -9.04 1.37 14.21
N ASP A 25 -10.23 1.58 14.76
CA ASP A 25 -10.41 2.19 16.08
C ASP A 25 -9.75 1.34 17.16
N GLU A 26 -9.88 0.02 17.09
CA GLU A 26 -9.18 -0.92 17.96
C GLU A 26 -7.66 -0.78 17.80
N PHE A 27 -7.14 -0.81 16.56
CA PHE A 27 -5.71 -0.62 16.28
C PHE A 27 -5.19 0.71 16.83
N GLN A 28 -5.96 1.79 16.69
CA GLN A 28 -5.55 3.12 17.14
C GLN A 28 -5.62 3.31 18.65
N SER A 29 -6.45 2.52 19.36
CA SER A 29 -6.57 2.59 20.80
C SER A 29 -5.56 1.73 21.56
N GLU A 30 -4.94 0.76 20.89
CA GLU A 30 -3.96 -0.14 21.49
C GLU A 30 -2.65 0.60 21.81
N VAL A 31 -2.12 0.31 23.00
CA VAL A 31 -0.84 0.87 23.47
C VAL A 31 0.26 -0.14 23.28
N GLY A 32 1.39 0.30 22.71
CA GLY A 32 2.55 -0.55 22.49
C GLY A 32 2.67 -1.04 21.04
N PHE A 33 3.34 -2.17 20.83
CA PHE A 33 3.56 -2.73 19.51
C PHE A 33 2.29 -3.40 19.01
N ASN A 34 1.78 -2.93 17.87
CA ASN A 34 0.58 -3.45 17.25
C ASN A 34 0.71 -3.49 15.72
N ILE A 35 0.01 -4.39 15.06
CA ILE A 35 0.06 -4.58 13.60
C ILE A 35 -1.35 -4.63 13.03
N ILE A 36 -1.60 -3.83 11.99
CA ILE A 36 -2.79 -3.93 11.16
C ILE A 36 -2.42 -4.39 9.75
N ILE A 37 -3.12 -5.41 9.24
CA ILE A 37 -2.92 -5.92 7.87
C ILE A 37 -4.10 -5.47 7.01
N MET A 38 -3.79 -4.79 5.91
CA MET A 38 -4.79 -4.19 5.03
C MET A 38 -4.49 -4.52 3.56
N SER A 39 -5.54 -4.84 2.80
CA SER A 39 -5.42 -4.84 1.34
C SER A 39 -5.27 -3.40 0.82
N PRO A 40 -4.35 -3.12 -0.13
CA PRO A 40 -4.20 -1.78 -0.72
C PRO A 40 -5.50 -1.22 -1.29
N VAL A 41 -6.35 -2.07 -1.87
CA VAL A 41 -7.67 -1.68 -2.40
C VAL A 41 -8.62 -1.28 -1.28
N ALA A 42 -8.65 -2.01 -0.17
CA ALA A 42 -9.47 -1.66 0.99
C ALA A 42 -8.97 -0.39 1.68
N ALA A 43 -7.65 -0.18 1.71
CA ALA A 43 -7.02 1.05 2.22
C ALA A 43 -7.43 2.29 1.39
N GLY A 44 -7.76 2.15 0.11
CA GLY A 44 -8.19 3.24 -0.77
C GLY A 44 -9.46 4.00 -0.33
N MET A 45 -10.25 3.46 0.60
CA MET A 45 -11.57 4.00 0.96
C MET A 45 -11.57 5.03 2.11
N GLY A 46 -10.65 5.98 2.13
CA GLY A 46 -10.73 7.14 3.04
C GLY A 46 -10.44 6.85 4.53
N LEU A 47 -9.95 5.68 4.85
CA LEU A 47 -9.61 5.28 6.22
C LEU A 47 -8.40 6.07 6.75
N ASN A 48 -8.40 6.44 8.02
CA ASN A 48 -7.28 7.09 8.70
C ASN A 48 -6.59 6.11 9.65
N VAL A 49 -5.28 5.93 9.51
CA VAL A 49 -4.48 5.00 10.31
C VAL A 49 -3.26 5.72 10.90
N THR A 50 -3.51 6.89 11.51
CA THR A 50 -2.44 7.78 12.01
C THR A 50 -1.71 7.26 13.23
N ALA A 51 -2.19 6.22 13.90
CA ALA A 51 -1.42 5.52 14.93
C ALA A 51 -0.24 4.73 14.35
N ALA A 52 -0.32 4.32 13.08
CA ALA A 52 0.77 3.64 12.39
C ALA A 52 1.84 4.65 11.95
N ASN A 53 3.09 4.35 12.25
CA ASN A 53 4.24 5.10 11.75
C ASN A 53 5.24 4.24 10.96
N HIS A 54 4.93 2.96 10.76
CA HIS A 54 5.65 2.06 9.87
C HIS A 54 4.67 1.46 8.87
N VAL A 55 4.95 1.61 7.58
CA VAL A 55 4.15 1.07 6.48
C VAL A 55 5.00 0.06 5.70
N ILE A 56 4.54 -1.17 5.61
CA ILE A 56 5.23 -2.22 4.88
C ILE A 56 4.38 -2.62 3.68
N HIS A 57 4.82 -2.28 2.48
CA HIS A 57 4.23 -2.76 1.24
C HIS A 57 4.78 -4.15 0.95
N TYR A 58 4.16 -5.18 1.55
CA TYR A 58 4.63 -6.57 1.44
C TYR A 58 4.68 -7.09 0.00
N SER A 59 3.77 -6.62 -0.84
CA SER A 59 3.83 -6.81 -2.29
C SER A 59 3.68 -5.47 -2.99
N ARG A 60 4.48 -5.23 -4.04
CA ARG A 60 4.41 -4.00 -4.82
C ARG A 60 3.11 -3.95 -5.62
N HIS A 61 2.52 -2.78 -5.71
CA HIS A 61 1.39 -2.56 -6.58
C HIS A 61 1.86 -2.05 -7.94
N TRP A 62 1.30 -2.56 -9.02
CA TRP A 62 1.65 -2.19 -10.41
C TRP A 62 1.45 -0.70 -10.73
N ASN A 63 0.60 -0.03 -9.96
CA ASN A 63 0.35 1.39 -10.04
C ASN A 63 0.93 2.10 -8.80
N PRO A 64 1.99 2.93 -8.96
CA PRO A 64 2.64 3.62 -7.84
C PRO A 64 1.70 4.57 -7.11
N ALA A 65 0.69 5.14 -7.79
CA ALA A 65 -0.30 6.00 -7.14
C ALA A 65 -1.15 5.23 -6.11
N LYS A 66 -1.37 3.93 -6.31
CA LYS A 66 -2.08 3.09 -5.34
C LYS A 66 -1.23 2.82 -4.10
N GLU A 67 0.09 2.66 -4.26
CA GLU A 67 1.02 2.54 -3.13
C GLU A 67 1.07 3.84 -2.33
N SER A 68 1.25 4.99 -3.00
CA SER A 68 1.21 6.30 -2.34
C SER A 68 -0.11 6.50 -1.59
N GLN A 69 -1.23 6.21 -2.22
CA GLN A 69 -2.55 6.33 -1.60
C GLN A 69 -2.70 5.46 -0.35
N ALA A 70 -2.10 4.26 -0.32
CA ALA A 70 -2.10 3.40 0.85
C ALA A 70 -1.19 3.97 1.96
N THR A 71 -0.02 4.51 1.60
CA THR A 71 0.89 5.18 2.53
C THR A 71 0.25 6.42 3.17
N ASP A 72 -0.51 7.20 2.40
CA ASP A 72 -1.21 8.42 2.86
C ASP A 72 -2.29 8.14 3.92
N ARG A 73 -2.57 6.88 4.23
CA ARG A 73 -3.44 6.52 5.37
C ARG A 73 -2.73 6.67 6.71
N ALA A 74 -1.42 6.45 6.73
CA ALA A 74 -0.56 6.67 7.89
C ALA A 74 0.05 8.08 7.86
N TYR A 75 0.50 8.55 6.69
CA TYR A 75 1.05 9.90 6.48
C TYR A 75 -0.08 10.88 6.17
N ARG A 76 -0.74 11.37 7.20
CA ARG A 76 -1.90 12.26 7.07
C ARG A 76 -1.95 13.29 8.19
N ILE A 77 -2.80 14.31 8.03
CA ILE A 77 -3.10 15.29 9.08
C ILE A 77 -3.49 14.56 10.37
N GLY A 78 -2.78 14.86 11.46
CA GLY A 78 -2.89 14.17 12.75
C GLY A 78 -1.78 13.17 13.04
N GLN A 79 -0.93 12.86 12.06
CA GLN A 79 0.31 12.10 12.30
C GLN A 79 1.34 12.99 13.01
N THR A 80 1.84 12.53 14.15
CA THR A 80 2.82 13.28 14.98
C THR A 80 4.22 12.66 14.98
N LYS A 81 4.37 11.48 14.34
CA LYS A 81 5.63 10.74 14.25
C LYS A 81 6.12 10.71 12.81
N ASP A 82 7.40 10.51 12.62
CA ASP A 82 7.96 10.19 11.30
C ASP A 82 7.39 8.89 10.78
N VAL A 83 7.01 8.87 9.50
CA VAL A 83 6.47 7.67 8.84
C VAL A 83 7.56 7.02 8.01
N TYR A 84 7.86 5.77 8.34
CA TYR A 84 8.84 4.93 7.64
C TYR A 84 8.11 3.98 6.68
N VAL A 85 8.53 3.96 5.42
CA VAL A 85 7.92 3.12 4.39
C VAL A 85 8.93 2.07 3.92
N TYR A 86 8.52 0.82 3.91
CA TYR A 86 9.36 -0.32 3.57
C TYR A 86 8.80 -1.06 2.37
N TYR A 87 9.70 -1.42 1.45
CA TYR A 87 9.43 -2.24 0.28
C TYR A 87 10.34 -3.46 0.31
N PRO A 88 9.94 -4.58 0.96
CA PRO A 88 10.70 -5.82 0.92
C PRO A 88 10.85 -6.30 -0.53
N MET A 89 12.06 -6.67 -0.92
CA MET A 89 12.37 -7.19 -2.24
C MET A 89 13.16 -8.49 -2.12
N ALA A 90 12.80 -9.49 -2.91
CA ALA A 90 13.64 -10.67 -3.09
C ALA A 90 14.76 -10.32 -4.07
N VAL A 91 16.02 -10.50 -3.65
CA VAL A 91 17.20 -10.24 -4.47
C VAL A 91 17.98 -11.53 -4.72
N SER A 92 18.67 -11.62 -5.87
CA SER A 92 19.50 -12.75 -6.21
C SER A 92 20.85 -12.27 -6.77
N GLU A 93 21.93 -12.92 -6.34
CA GLU A 93 23.27 -12.63 -6.88
C GLU A 93 23.48 -13.17 -8.32
N LYS A 94 22.64 -14.09 -8.77
CA LYS A 94 22.80 -14.80 -10.04
C LYS A 94 21.97 -14.22 -11.18
N PHE A 95 20.89 -13.53 -10.88
CA PHE A 95 19.98 -12.96 -11.88
C PHE A 95 19.18 -11.81 -11.27
N LYS A 96 18.74 -10.88 -12.10
CA LYS A 96 17.86 -9.80 -11.69
C LYS A 96 16.48 -10.38 -11.37
N SER A 97 16.02 -10.19 -10.12
CA SER A 97 14.75 -10.72 -9.68
C SER A 97 13.56 -9.97 -10.29
N PHE A 98 12.40 -10.58 -10.20
CA PHE A 98 11.13 -9.93 -10.56
C PHE A 98 10.92 -8.64 -9.75
N ASP A 99 11.18 -8.69 -8.43
CA ASP A 99 10.97 -7.55 -7.53
C ASP A 99 11.90 -6.39 -7.88
N GLU A 100 13.18 -6.67 -8.17
CA GLU A 100 14.14 -5.64 -8.60
C GLU A 100 13.72 -5.00 -9.93
N THR A 101 13.24 -5.81 -10.88
CA THR A 101 12.77 -5.33 -12.19
C THR A 101 11.52 -4.47 -12.05
N LEU A 102 10.57 -4.90 -11.21
CA LEU A 102 9.34 -4.16 -10.95
C LEU A 102 9.64 -2.83 -10.24
N ASP A 103 10.54 -2.83 -9.24
CA ASP A 103 10.93 -1.63 -8.51
C ASP A 103 11.53 -0.57 -9.45
N GLU A 104 12.43 -0.99 -10.35
CA GLU A 104 13.03 -0.10 -11.36
C GLU A 104 11.97 0.49 -12.31
N LEU A 105 11.03 -0.32 -12.79
CA LEU A 105 9.92 0.16 -13.64
C LEU A 105 9.03 1.15 -12.92
N LEU A 106 8.66 0.86 -11.68
CA LEU A 106 7.85 1.77 -10.86
C LEU A 106 8.59 3.08 -10.60
N GLY A 107 9.89 3.03 -10.30
CA GLY A 107 10.73 4.20 -10.10
C GLY A 107 10.81 5.08 -11.35
N ARG A 108 11.02 4.50 -12.52
CA ARG A 108 11.02 5.23 -13.82
C ARG A 108 9.67 5.91 -14.07
N LYS A 109 8.57 5.21 -13.85
CA LYS A 109 7.21 5.76 -14.05
C LYS A 109 6.88 6.86 -13.06
N THR A 110 7.30 6.73 -11.82
CA THR A 110 7.12 7.79 -10.81
C THR A 110 7.91 9.04 -11.18
N SER A 111 9.16 8.90 -11.63
CA SER A 111 9.98 10.03 -12.09
C SER A 111 9.38 10.73 -13.29
N LEU A 112 8.85 9.98 -14.26
CA LEU A 112 8.15 10.55 -15.42
C LEU A 112 6.87 11.28 -15.02
N ALA A 113 6.09 10.73 -14.10
CA ALA A 113 4.87 11.36 -13.60
C ALA A 113 5.16 12.67 -12.83
N THR A 114 6.29 12.74 -12.14
CA THR A 114 6.72 13.95 -11.41
C THR A 114 7.26 15.03 -12.35
N SER A 115 7.93 14.63 -13.44
CA SER A 115 8.51 15.55 -14.42
C SER A 115 7.52 16.05 -15.48
N THR A 116 6.38 15.38 -15.64
CA THR A 116 5.37 15.69 -16.65
C THR A 116 4.02 15.87 -15.94
N ILE A 117 3.27 16.94 -16.30
CA ILE A 117 1.94 17.25 -15.71
C ILE A 117 0.89 16.25 -16.20
N PHE A 118 1.15 14.95 -16.10
CA PHE A 118 0.18 13.91 -16.40
C PHE A 118 -0.48 13.40 -15.11
N PRO A 119 -1.81 13.13 -15.14
CA PRO A 119 -2.49 12.52 -14.00
C PRO A 119 -1.87 11.15 -13.68
N THR A 120 -1.44 10.96 -12.44
CA THR A 120 -0.79 9.73 -11.93
C THR A 120 -1.64 8.47 -12.09
N GLU A 121 -2.94 8.60 -12.32
CA GLU A 121 -3.86 7.47 -12.55
C GLU A 121 -3.57 6.66 -13.83
N ARG A 122 -2.83 7.24 -14.79
CA ARG A 122 -2.46 6.56 -16.05
C ARG A 122 -1.08 5.89 -16.02
N VAL A 123 -0.40 5.92 -14.88
CA VAL A 123 0.96 5.40 -14.74
C VAL A 123 0.92 3.99 -14.14
N GLU A 124 0.36 3.05 -14.87
CA GLU A 124 0.34 1.64 -14.49
C GLU A 124 1.40 0.85 -15.26
N VAL A 125 2.13 -0.04 -14.60
CA VAL A 125 3.06 -0.97 -15.25
C VAL A 125 2.27 -2.04 -15.98
N LYS A 126 2.48 -2.16 -17.29
CA LYS A 126 1.87 -3.23 -18.09
C LYS A 126 2.69 -4.51 -17.99
N GLN A 127 2.01 -5.66 -17.99
CA GLN A 127 2.67 -6.97 -17.96
C GLN A 127 3.67 -7.17 -19.12
N GLU A 128 3.38 -6.58 -20.28
CA GLU A 128 4.24 -6.64 -21.47
C GLU A 128 5.58 -5.94 -21.23
N GLU A 129 5.58 -4.78 -20.56
CA GLU A 129 6.80 -4.02 -20.24
C GLU A 129 7.71 -4.81 -19.28
N LEU A 130 7.08 -5.47 -18.31
CA LEU A 130 7.81 -6.32 -17.37
C LEU A 130 8.39 -7.56 -18.05
N GLY A 131 7.62 -8.22 -18.94
CA GLY A 131 8.07 -9.36 -19.71
C GLY A 131 9.29 -9.00 -20.58
N GLN A 132 9.28 -7.86 -21.26
CA GLN A 132 10.42 -7.42 -22.08
C GLN A 132 11.70 -7.19 -21.27
N MET A 133 11.58 -6.73 -20.02
CA MET A 133 12.76 -6.49 -19.16
C MET A 133 13.30 -7.74 -18.48
N LEU A 134 12.50 -8.78 -18.33
CA LEU A 134 12.90 -10.03 -17.71
C LEU A 134 13.54 -11.02 -18.69
N PHE A 135 13.19 -10.92 -19.98
CA PHE A 135 13.61 -11.90 -21.01
C PHE A 135 14.55 -11.32 -22.07
N ASN A 136 15.01 -10.09 -21.93
CA ASN A 136 16.10 -9.46 -22.68
C ASN A 136 17.36 -9.37 -21.82
#